data_d3ed43e859cad24229e875532403a704
#
_entry.id   d3ed43e859cad24229e875532403a704
#
_cell.length_a   1.000
_cell.length_b   1.000
_cell.length_c   1.000
_cell.angle_alpha   90.00
_cell.angle_beta   90.00
_cell.angle_gamma   90.00
#
_symmetry.space_group_name_H-M   'P 1'
#
loop_
_entity.id
_entity.type
_entity.pdbx_description
1 polymer ?
#
loop_
_entity_poly.entity_id
_entity_poly.type
_entity_poly.pdbx_seq_one_letter_code
_entity_poly.pdbx_strand_id
1 'polypeptide(L)'
;MNTDINTLLDSYISAWNSMDFDTLQSLWDVDEKEIYYLAEEIESPFYTLKDVVEYWSYADLSIDWLSMTAANRGSKRLTDDLCVVYYEMHVDLGMKDSNAMMPKPIGVDLNVSAILRKTIQGWRFIHYVEAPLGALPYMLSLYSANTRPRITEPAD
;
A
#
# COMPACT_ATOMS: atom_id res chain seq x y z
N MET A 1 -11.36 -13.57 11.06
CA MET A 1 -11.22 -13.34 9.60
C MET A 1 -11.30 -14.67 8.88
N ASN A 2 -11.83 -14.70 7.63
CA ASN A 2 -11.92 -15.94 6.83
C ASN A 2 -10.51 -16.47 6.52
N THR A 3 -10.32 -17.81 6.58
CA THR A 3 -9.03 -18.48 6.29
C THR A 3 -8.48 -18.10 4.91
N ASP A 4 -9.32 -18.05 3.88
CA ASP A 4 -8.89 -17.73 2.51
C ASP A 4 -8.37 -16.29 2.38
N ILE A 5 -8.98 -15.33 3.13
CA ILE A 5 -8.52 -13.94 3.18
C ILE A 5 -7.17 -13.84 3.92
N ASN A 6 -7.00 -14.57 5.02
CA ASN A 6 -5.71 -14.62 5.71
C ASN A 6 -4.62 -15.17 4.80
N THR A 7 -4.91 -16.24 4.06
CA THR A 7 -3.98 -16.83 3.10
C THR A 7 -3.57 -15.84 2.01
N LEU A 8 -4.52 -15.04 1.48
CA LEU A 8 -4.22 -13.98 0.52
C LEU A 8 -3.25 -12.94 1.12
N LEU A 9 -3.55 -12.45 2.35
CA LEU A 9 -2.70 -11.46 3.01
C LEU A 9 -1.31 -12.03 3.36
N ASP A 10 -1.23 -13.28 3.80
CA ASP A 10 0.06 -13.95 4.06
C ASP A 10 0.87 -14.10 2.76
N SER A 11 0.21 -14.42 1.65
CA SER A 11 0.84 -14.49 0.33
C SER A 11 1.36 -13.14 -0.12
N TYR A 12 0.60 -12.06 0.11
CA TYR A 12 1.01 -10.69 -0.21
C TYR A 12 2.28 -10.29 0.58
N ILE A 13 2.27 -10.49 1.89
CA ILE A 13 3.43 -10.20 2.76
C ILE A 13 4.64 -11.05 2.35
N SER A 14 4.44 -12.36 2.10
CA SER A 14 5.51 -13.26 1.67
C SER A 14 6.12 -12.87 0.32
N ALA A 15 5.27 -12.47 -0.63
CA ALA A 15 5.71 -12.06 -1.95
C ALA A 15 6.55 -10.76 -1.89
N TRP A 16 6.16 -9.79 -1.08
CA TRP A 16 6.99 -8.60 -0.83
C TRP A 16 8.32 -8.96 -0.17
N ASN A 17 8.32 -9.79 0.88
CA ASN A 17 9.54 -10.22 1.57
C ASN A 17 10.53 -10.98 0.67
N SER A 18 10.03 -11.62 -0.38
CA SER A 18 10.85 -12.33 -1.37
C SER A 18 11.06 -11.54 -2.68
N MET A 19 10.50 -10.34 -2.80
CA MET A 19 10.51 -9.53 -4.02
C MET A 19 9.94 -10.30 -5.23
N ASP A 20 8.90 -11.13 -4.97
CA ASP A 20 8.22 -11.95 -6.00
C ASP A 20 7.06 -11.17 -6.60
N PHE A 21 7.35 -10.34 -7.59
CA PHE A 21 6.38 -9.46 -8.25
C PHE A 21 5.38 -10.22 -9.13
N ASP A 22 5.71 -11.40 -9.62
CA ASP A 22 4.77 -12.26 -10.37
C ASP A 22 3.68 -12.76 -9.42
N THR A 23 4.06 -13.22 -8.23
CA THR A 23 3.09 -13.58 -7.19
C THR A 23 2.27 -12.36 -6.77
N LEU A 24 2.89 -11.21 -6.51
CA LEU A 24 2.17 -9.97 -6.15
C LEU A 24 1.10 -9.63 -7.19
N GLN A 25 1.45 -9.65 -8.48
CA GLN A 25 0.50 -9.38 -9.57
C GLN A 25 -0.66 -10.38 -9.57
N SER A 26 -0.39 -11.66 -9.33
CA SER A 26 -1.40 -12.72 -9.32
C SER A 26 -2.45 -12.59 -8.22
N LEU A 27 -2.15 -11.82 -7.16
CA LEU A 27 -3.08 -11.58 -6.05
C LEU A 27 -4.13 -10.49 -6.38
N TRP A 28 -3.99 -9.81 -7.51
CA TRP A 28 -4.94 -8.80 -7.98
C TRP A 28 -5.95 -9.39 -8.96
N ASP A 29 -7.14 -8.75 -9.04
CA ASP A 29 -8.16 -9.10 -10.01
C ASP A 29 -7.75 -8.52 -11.38
N VAL A 30 -7.25 -9.39 -12.26
CA VAL A 30 -6.76 -9.01 -13.59
C VAL A 30 -7.90 -8.59 -14.54
N ASP A 31 -9.14 -8.93 -14.22
CA ASP A 31 -10.32 -8.58 -15.00
C ASP A 31 -10.93 -7.24 -14.55
N GLU A 32 -10.46 -6.68 -13.41
CA GLU A 32 -10.88 -5.35 -12.94
C GLU A 32 -10.24 -4.27 -13.81
N LYS A 33 -11.09 -3.43 -14.40
CA LYS A 33 -10.63 -2.36 -15.31
C LYS A 33 -10.10 -1.14 -14.59
N GLU A 34 -10.63 -0.86 -13.39
CA GLU A 34 -10.30 0.30 -12.59
C GLU A 34 -9.97 -0.15 -11.18
N ILE A 35 -8.74 -0.57 -10.95
CA ILE A 35 -8.23 -0.79 -9.59
C ILE A 35 -7.90 0.55 -8.94
N TYR A 36 -7.64 0.53 -7.65
CA TYR A 36 -7.09 1.67 -6.93
C TYR A 36 -5.90 1.22 -6.09
N TYR A 37 -4.73 1.79 -6.33
CA TYR A 37 -3.53 1.50 -5.55
C TYR A 37 -2.86 2.81 -5.12
N LEU A 38 -2.67 2.98 -3.82
CA LEU A 38 -2.01 4.13 -3.21
C LEU A 38 -1.10 3.66 -2.08
N ALA A 39 0.20 3.63 -2.32
CA ALA A 39 1.21 3.47 -1.27
C ALA A 39 1.54 4.83 -0.65
N GLU A 40 2.14 4.84 0.55
CA GLU A 40 2.37 6.05 1.32
C GLU A 40 3.33 7.04 0.67
N GLU A 41 4.23 6.56 -0.20
CA GLU A 41 5.25 7.37 -0.86
C GLU A 41 4.82 7.90 -2.22
N ILE A 42 3.67 7.47 -2.77
CA ILE A 42 3.21 7.92 -4.08
C ILE A 42 2.27 9.12 -3.98
N GLU A 43 2.50 10.13 -4.84
CA GLU A 43 1.74 11.38 -4.83
C GLU A 43 0.31 11.21 -5.35
N SER A 44 0.10 10.33 -6.32
CA SER A 44 -1.19 10.09 -6.97
C SER A 44 -1.44 8.60 -7.14
N PRO A 45 -2.68 8.12 -6.93
CA PRO A 45 -2.99 6.71 -7.05
C PRO A 45 -2.84 6.20 -8.48
N PHE A 46 -2.53 4.92 -8.60
CA PHE A 46 -2.62 4.18 -9.85
C PHE A 46 -4.03 3.57 -10.00
N TYR A 47 -4.53 3.57 -11.23
CA TYR A 47 -5.88 3.07 -11.55
C TYR A 47 -5.87 1.82 -12.43
N THR A 48 -4.70 1.38 -12.89
CA THR A 48 -4.54 0.14 -13.66
C THR A 48 -3.50 -0.77 -13.05
N LEU A 49 -3.71 -2.07 -13.13
CA LEU A 49 -2.73 -3.05 -12.66
C LEU A 49 -1.39 -2.93 -13.42
N LYS A 50 -1.44 -2.53 -14.68
CA LYS A 50 -0.24 -2.29 -15.48
C LYS A 50 0.65 -1.21 -14.85
N ASP A 51 0.06 -0.08 -14.45
CA ASP A 51 0.82 1.03 -13.85
C ASP A 51 1.40 0.62 -12.48
N VAL A 52 0.66 -0.19 -11.71
CA VAL A 52 1.14 -0.74 -10.43
C VAL A 52 2.34 -1.68 -10.65
N VAL A 53 2.28 -2.57 -11.63
CA VAL A 53 3.39 -3.48 -11.96
C VAL A 53 4.61 -2.70 -12.45
N GLU A 54 4.43 -1.66 -13.24
CA GLU A 54 5.51 -0.76 -13.66
C GLU A 54 6.15 -0.06 -12.45
N TYR A 55 5.33 0.45 -11.52
CA TYR A 55 5.83 1.03 -10.27
C TYR A 55 6.62 0.01 -9.44
N TRP A 56 6.15 -1.23 -9.27
CA TRP A 56 6.90 -2.27 -8.55
C TRP A 56 8.24 -2.60 -9.20
N SER A 57 8.38 -2.44 -10.51
CA SER A 57 9.67 -2.64 -11.19
C SER A 57 10.76 -1.65 -10.74
N TYR A 58 10.35 -0.42 -10.33
CA TYR A 58 11.28 0.53 -9.71
C TYR A 58 11.68 0.12 -8.30
N ALA A 59 10.79 -0.51 -7.54
CA ALA A 59 11.13 -1.08 -6.23
C ALA A 59 12.19 -2.16 -6.38
N ASP A 60 12.04 -3.10 -7.34
CA ASP A 60 13.04 -4.12 -7.66
C ASP A 60 14.42 -3.53 -8.01
N LEU A 61 14.45 -2.41 -8.73
CA LEU A 61 15.69 -1.75 -9.12
C LEU A 61 16.37 -1.02 -7.94
N SER A 62 15.60 -0.57 -6.94
CA SER A 62 16.06 0.36 -5.90
C SER A 62 16.28 -0.28 -4.55
N ILE A 63 15.50 -1.31 -4.20
CA ILE A 63 15.53 -1.98 -2.90
C ILE A 63 16.48 -3.17 -2.95
N ASP A 64 17.36 -3.26 -1.94
CA ASP A 64 18.29 -4.38 -1.76
C ASP A 64 17.63 -5.52 -0.97
N TRP A 65 16.92 -5.17 0.07
CA TRP A 65 16.13 -6.10 0.89
C TRP A 65 14.91 -5.39 1.50
N LEU A 66 13.87 -6.15 1.78
CA LEU A 66 12.65 -5.68 2.44
C LEU A 66 12.20 -6.71 3.47
N SER A 67 11.73 -6.22 4.62
CA SER A 67 11.08 -7.02 5.67
C SER A 67 9.74 -6.40 6.01
N MET A 68 8.68 -7.09 5.68
CA MET A 68 7.31 -6.65 5.90
C MET A 68 6.62 -7.61 6.88
N THR A 69 5.91 -7.06 7.85
CA THR A 69 5.06 -7.82 8.78
C THR A 69 3.69 -7.19 8.89
N ALA A 70 2.67 -7.98 9.20
CA ALA A 70 1.32 -7.49 9.38
C ALA A 70 0.70 -7.99 10.69
N ALA A 71 0.04 -7.08 11.42
CA ALA A 71 -0.63 -7.32 12.69
C ALA A 71 -2.06 -6.77 12.70
N ASN A 72 -2.82 -7.04 13.73
CA ASN A 72 -4.16 -6.48 14.01
C ASN A 72 -5.13 -6.57 12.82
N ARG A 73 -5.09 -7.71 12.11
CA ARG A 73 -5.88 -7.97 10.91
C ARG A 73 -7.37 -8.08 11.22
N GLY A 74 -8.17 -7.36 10.46
CA GLY A 74 -9.62 -7.44 10.50
C GLY A 74 -10.25 -7.44 9.12
N SER A 75 -11.53 -7.79 9.07
CA SER A 75 -12.29 -7.77 7.80
C SER A 75 -13.77 -7.46 8.05
N LYS A 76 -14.38 -6.80 7.07
CA LYS A 76 -15.81 -6.53 7.03
C LYS A 76 -16.37 -6.94 5.66
N ARG A 77 -17.27 -7.92 5.65
CA ARG A 77 -17.96 -8.32 4.44
C ARG A 77 -18.95 -7.22 4.02
N LEU A 78 -18.90 -6.80 2.77
CA LEU A 78 -19.81 -5.81 2.19
C LEU A 78 -20.94 -6.49 1.43
N THR A 79 -20.61 -7.49 0.59
CA THR A 79 -21.53 -8.33 -0.17
C THR A 79 -21.05 -9.79 -0.12
N ASP A 80 -21.64 -10.67 -0.90
CA ASP A 80 -21.20 -12.07 -0.99
C ASP A 80 -19.84 -12.22 -1.68
N ASP A 81 -19.48 -11.24 -2.51
CA ASP A 81 -18.25 -11.21 -3.33
C ASP A 81 -17.32 -10.04 -3.02
N LEU A 82 -17.69 -9.13 -2.11
CA LEU A 82 -16.85 -8.00 -1.71
C LEU A 82 -16.56 -7.98 -0.22
N CYS A 83 -15.31 -7.71 0.14
CA CYS A 83 -14.86 -7.61 1.52
C CYS A 83 -13.84 -6.48 1.67
N VAL A 84 -14.01 -5.65 2.70
CA VAL A 84 -12.94 -4.76 3.17
C VAL A 84 -12.06 -5.53 4.13
N VAL A 85 -10.74 -5.40 3.97
CA VAL A 85 -9.75 -5.84 4.95
C VAL A 85 -8.96 -4.65 5.44
N TYR A 86 -8.49 -4.73 6.69
CA TYR A 86 -7.64 -3.71 7.28
C TYR A 86 -6.65 -4.38 8.23
N TYR A 87 -5.46 -3.80 8.32
CA TYR A 87 -4.40 -4.29 9.19
C TYR A 87 -3.34 -3.22 9.42
N GLU A 88 -2.55 -3.40 10.47
CA GLU A 88 -1.31 -2.66 10.67
C GLU A 88 -0.17 -3.38 9.97
N MET A 89 0.72 -2.61 9.36
CA MET A 89 1.89 -3.12 8.65
C MET A 89 3.13 -2.39 9.12
N HIS A 90 4.20 -3.14 9.35
CA HIS A 90 5.53 -2.57 9.55
C HIS A 90 6.42 -3.02 8.40
N VAL A 91 7.14 -2.06 7.84
CA VAL A 91 8.08 -2.30 6.75
C VAL A 91 9.43 -1.75 7.14
N ASP A 92 10.48 -2.58 7.08
CA ASP A 92 11.88 -2.17 7.06
C ASP A 92 12.46 -2.47 5.69
N LEU A 93 13.29 -1.58 5.17
CA LEU A 93 13.96 -1.83 3.90
C LEU A 93 15.36 -1.22 3.86
N GLY A 94 16.22 -1.85 3.08
CA GLY A 94 17.52 -1.34 2.70
C GLY A 94 17.56 -1.00 1.22
N MET A 95 18.10 0.19 0.91
CA MET A 95 18.29 0.63 -0.47
C MET A 95 19.60 0.10 -1.04
N LYS A 96 19.64 -0.20 -2.33
CA LYS A 96 20.89 -0.49 -3.06
C LYS A 96 21.83 0.72 -2.97
N ASP A 97 23.13 0.49 -3.04
CA ASP A 97 24.17 1.53 -2.86
C ASP A 97 24.09 2.69 -3.85
N SER A 98 23.40 2.52 -4.97
CA SER A 98 23.16 3.57 -5.96
C SER A 98 22.26 4.70 -5.45
N ASN A 99 21.52 4.50 -4.36
CA ASN A 99 20.62 5.50 -3.80
C ASN A 99 21.24 6.19 -2.56
N ALA A 100 22.12 7.17 -2.80
CA ALA A 100 22.81 7.91 -1.74
C ALA A 100 21.91 8.91 -0.96
N MET A 101 20.68 9.13 -1.38
CA MET A 101 19.78 10.13 -0.78
C MET A 101 19.01 9.61 0.41
N MET A 102 18.90 8.28 0.59
CA MET A 102 18.15 7.70 1.69
C MET A 102 19.07 7.14 2.78
N PRO A 103 18.79 7.43 4.07
CA PRO A 103 19.48 6.77 5.17
C PRO A 103 19.23 5.26 5.13
N LYS A 104 20.18 4.46 5.61
CA LYS A 104 20.07 3.00 5.57
C LYS A 104 20.20 2.42 6.98
N PRO A 105 19.34 1.48 7.34
CA PRO A 105 18.04 1.14 6.75
C PRO A 105 16.99 2.19 7.08
N ILE A 106 15.82 2.12 6.43
CA ILE A 106 14.65 2.93 6.76
C ILE A 106 13.48 2.01 7.09
N GLY A 107 12.53 2.52 7.87
CA GLY A 107 11.33 1.78 8.25
C GLY A 107 10.12 2.68 8.47
N VAL A 108 8.93 2.11 8.33
CA VAL A 108 7.66 2.81 8.51
C VAL A 108 6.59 1.88 9.10
N ASP A 109 5.74 2.45 9.95
CA ASP A 109 4.51 1.83 10.41
C ASP A 109 3.32 2.40 9.64
N LEU A 110 2.45 1.53 9.14
CA LEU A 110 1.35 1.85 8.25
C LEU A 110 0.03 1.27 8.75
N ASN A 111 -1.07 1.99 8.51
CA ASN A 111 -2.40 1.41 8.44
C ASN A 111 -2.73 1.09 7.00
N VAL A 112 -3.18 -0.13 6.76
CA VAL A 112 -3.59 -0.59 5.43
C VAL A 112 -5.10 -0.81 5.40
N SER A 113 -5.74 -0.39 4.32
CA SER A 113 -7.12 -0.72 3.98
C SER A 113 -7.19 -1.19 2.54
N ALA A 114 -7.83 -2.33 2.31
CA ALA A 114 -8.00 -2.87 0.98
C ALA A 114 -9.41 -3.43 0.76
N ILE A 115 -9.86 -3.43 -0.50
CA ILE A 115 -11.09 -4.12 -0.91
C ILE A 115 -10.69 -5.33 -1.74
N LEU A 116 -11.26 -6.45 -1.37
CA LEU A 116 -11.10 -7.73 -2.05
C LEU A 116 -12.40 -8.10 -2.78
N ARG A 117 -12.26 -8.62 -3.99
CA ARG A 117 -13.32 -9.28 -4.74
C ARG A 117 -13.11 -10.79 -4.75
N LYS A 118 -14.19 -11.53 -4.61
CA LYS A 118 -14.18 -12.98 -4.75
C LYS A 118 -14.39 -13.37 -6.21
N THR A 119 -13.36 -13.96 -6.81
CA THR A 119 -13.37 -14.50 -8.17
C THR A 119 -13.45 -16.02 -8.14
N ILE A 120 -13.47 -16.67 -9.30
CA ILE A 120 -13.40 -18.14 -9.42
C ILE A 120 -12.05 -18.68 -8.90
N GLN A 121 -11.02 -17.84 -8.86
CA GLN A 121 -9.68 -18.17 -8.37
C GLN A 121 -9.48 -17.85 -6.88
N GLY A 122 -10.53 -17.39 -6.17
CA GLY A 122 -10.47 -16.95 -4.79
C GLY A 122 -10.53 -15.43 -4.63
N TRP A 123 -10.18 -14.93 -3.48
CA TRP A 123 -10.16 -13.51 -3.21
C TRP A 123 -9.01 -12.82 -3.96
N ARG A 124 -9.25 -11.61 -4.48
CA ARG A 124 -8.28 -10.78 -5.21
C ARG A 124 -8.41 -9.32 -4.79
N PHE A 125 -7.29 -8.61 -4.76
CA PHE A 125 -7.29 -7.17 -4.54
C PHE A 125 -7.90 -6.44 -5.73
N ILE A 126 -8.73 -5.42 -5.43
CA ILE A 126 -9.22 -4.43 -6.41
C ILE A 126 -8.96 -3.00 -5.93
N HIS A 127 -8.64 -2.83 -4.64
CA HIS A 127 -8.37 -1.54 -4.03
C HIS A 127 -7.37 -1.74 -2.89
N TYR A 128 -6.39 -0.85 -2.77
CA TYR A 128 -5.35 -0.91 -1.74
C TYR A 128 -4.86 0.50 -1.40
N VAL A 129 -4.83 0.83 -0.12
CA VAL A 129 -4.38 2.12 0.39
C VAL A 129 -3.53 1.93 1.64
N GLU A 130 -2.43 2.62 1.69
CA GLU A 130 -1.56 2.76 2.85
C GLU A 130 -1.66 4.17 3.43
N ALA A 131 -1.58 4.25 4.75
CA ALA A 131 -1.52 5.51 5.46
C ALA A 131 -0.47 5.41 6.58
N PRO A 132 0.56 6.27 6.59
CA PRO A 132 1.61 6.21 7.60
C PRO A 132 1.05 6.51 8.98
N LEU A 133 1.50 5.75 9.99
CA LEU A 133 1.31 6.04 11.39
C LEU A 133 2.29 7.16 11.79
N GLY A 134 1.91 8.39 11.52
CA GLY A 134 2.75 9.54 11.83
C GLY A 134 2.65 9.93 13.30
N ALA A 135 3.79 10.09 13.98
CA ALA A 135 3.82 10.80 15.24
C ALA A 135 3.31 12.25 15.05
N LEU A 136 2.61 12.79 16.04
CA LEU A 136 2.04 14.15 16.00
C LEU A 136 3.01 15.23 15.47
N PRO A 137 4.32 15.26 15.83
CA PRO A 137 5.28 16.22 15.27
C PRO A 137 5.41 16.14 13.73
N TYR A 138 5.41 14.95 13.16
CA TYR A 138 5.44 14.75 11.72
C TYR A 138 4.17 15.27 11.04
N MET A 139 3.00 14.96 11.61
CA MET A 139 1.72 15.45 11.10
C MET A 139 1.62 16.98 11.18
N LEU A 140 2.11 17.61 12.26
CA LEU A 140 2.16 19.07 12.38
C LEU A 140 3.06 19.70 11.31
N SER A 141 4.19 19.08 11.01
CA SER A 141 5.08 19.54 9.93
C SER A 141 4.38 19.50 8.56
N LEU A 142 3.69 18.39 8.24
CA LEU A 142 2.92 18.27 7.01
C LEU A 142 1.80 19.31 6.93
N TYR A 143 1.05 19.52 8.01
CA TYR A 143 -0.04 20.50 8.04
C TYR A 143 0.50 21.92 7.84
N SER A 144 1.62 22.27 8.49
CA SER A 144 2.25 23.57 8.33
C SER A 144 2.72 23.80 6.90
N ALA A 145 3.34 22.79 6.27
CA ALA A 145 3.81 22.85 4.89
C ALA A 145 2.66 23.01 3.87
N ASN A 146 1.49 22.44 4.18
CA ASN A 146 0.32 22.43 3.30
C ASN A 146 -0.72 23.52 3.63
N THR A 147 -0.44 24.41 4.59
CA THR A 147 -1.35 25.51 4.93
C THR A 147 -1.50 26.46 3.73
N ARG A 148 -2.72 26.60 3.23
CA ARG A 148 -3.02 27.57 2.17
C ARG A 148 -3.25 28.94 2.79
N PRO A 149 -2.83 30.05 2.12
CA PRO A 149 -3.20 31.40 2.54
C PRO A 149 -4.71 31.51 2.68
N ARG A 150 -5.18 32.13 3.75
CA ARG A 150 -6.59 32.46 3.89
C ARG A 150 -6.98 33.33 2.69
N ILE A 151 -8.00 32.91 1.94
CA ILE A 151 -8.60 33.80 0.94
C ILE A 151 -9.28 34.90 1.76
N THR A 152 -8.63 36.07 1.85
CA THR A 152 -9.29 37.25 2.35
C THR A 152 -10.27 37.67 1.26
N GLU A 153 -11.53 37.88 1.64
CA GLU A 153 -12.49 38.51 0.73
C GLU A 153 -11.88 39.81 0.18
N PRO A 154 -12.09 40.10 -1.13
CA PRO A 154 -11.62 41.40 -1.64
C PRO A 154 -12.20 42.51 -0.78
N ALA A 155 -11.38 43.45 -0.35
CA ALA A 155 -11.84 44.65 0.31
C ALA A 155 -12.78 45.41 -0.66
N ASP A 156 -14.02 45.64 -0.23
CA ASP A 156 -15.02 46.41 -0.95
C ASP A 156 -14.50 47.84 -1.27
#